data_50ebeff5f6202b922b49dc9854cdb3e3
#
_entry.id   50ebeff5f6202b922b49dc9854cdb3e3
#
_cell.length_a   1.000
_cell.length_b   1.000
_cell.length_c   1.000
_cell.angle_alpha   90.00
_cell.angle_beta   90.00
_cell.angle_gamma   90.00
#
_symmetry.space_group_name_H-M   'P 1'
#
loop_
_entity.id
_entity.type
_entity.pdbx_description
1 polymer ?
#
loop_
_entity_poly.entity_id
_entity_poly.type
_entity_poly.pdbx_seq_one_letter_code
_entity_poly.pdbx_strand_id
1 'polypeptide(L)' 'MRTLQVIYLEGKQRLQKAGNESPAFDAICLFEHVFHMNRQDLMLHGNTKQATLEQETEFFSLIEQRAKKRPLQ' A
#
# COMPACT_ATOMS: atom_id res chain seq x y z
N MET A 1 10.68 13.03 -2.60
CA MET A 1 10.01 11.85 -2.04
C MET A 1 8.56 11.87 -2.41
N ARG A 2 7.96 10.71 -2.54
CA ARG A 2 6.56 10.64 -2.93
C ARG A 2 5.67 10.77 -1.71
N THR A 3 4.47 11.32 -1.93
CA THR A 3 3.52 11.41 -0.83
C THR A 3 2.95 10.04 -0.50
N LEU A 4 2.37 9.93 0.69
CA LEU A 4 1.80 8.66 1.12
C LEU A 4 0.66 8.23 0.19
N GLN A 5 -0.10 9.18 -0.32
CA GLN A 5 -1.21 8.84 -1.21
C GLN A 5 -0.70 8.19 -2.51
N VAL A 6 0.37 8.72 -3.07
CA VAL A 6 0.93 8.17 -4.30
C VAL A 6 1.45 6.75 -4.06
N ILE A 7 2.10 6.54 -2.91
CA ILE A 7 2.62 5.23 -2.56
C ILE A 7 1.49 4.23 -2.39
N TYR A 8 0.43 4.62 -1.70
CA TYR A 8 -0.72 3.74 -1.52
C TYR A 8 -1.35 3.37 -2.87
N LEU A 9 -1.52 4.36 -3.74
CA LEU A 9 -2.14 4.09 -5.04
C LEU A 9 -1.29 3.16 -5.89
N GLU A 10 0.02 3.32 -5.84
CA GLU A 10 0.90 2.43 -6.58
C GLU A 10 0.81 1.01 -6.04
N GLY A 11 0.79 0.85 -4.72
CA GLY A 11 0.63 -0.47 -4.12
C GLY A 11 -0.68 -1.12 -4.52
N LYS A 12 -1.76 -0.34 -4.51
CA LYS A 12 -3.06 -0.84 -4.93
C LYS A 12 -3.02 -1.30 -6.39
N GLN A 13 -2.37 -0.52 -7.26
CA GLN A 13 -2.28 -0.88 -8.66
C GLN A 13 -1.49 -2.18 -8.86
N ARG A 14 -0.41 -2.35 -8.11
CA ARG A 14 0.39 -3.56 -8.23
C ARG A 14 -0.41 -4.79 -7.83
N LEU A 15 -1.20 -4.69 -6.78
CA LEU A 15 -2.06 -5.79 -6.37
C LEU A 15 -3.13 -6.07 -7.41
N GLN A 16 -3.69 -5.02 -7.98
CA GLN A 16 -4.71 -5.16 -9.00
C GLN A 16 -4.16 -5.86 -10.23
N LYS A 17 -2.97 -5.48 -10.66
CA LYS A 17 -2.34 -6.12 -11.80
C LYS A 17 -1.99 -7.58 -11.55
N ALA A 18 -1.72 -7.91 -10.30
CA ALA A 18 -1.41 -9.29 -9.92
C ALA A 18 -2.65 -10.17 -9.81
N GLY A 19 -3.84 -9.60 -9.99
CA GLY A 19 -5.06 -10.38 -9.92
C GLY A 19 -5.68 -10.48 -8.54
N ASN A 20 -5.28 -9.59 -7.63
CA ASN A 20 -5.84 -9.61 -6.29
C ASN A 20 -7.31 -9.21 -6.34
N GLU A 21 -8.16 -9.93 -5.63
CA GLU A 21 -9.60 -9.66 -5.65
C GLU A 21 -9.99 -8.41 -4.91
N SER A 22 -9.22 -8.04 -3.91
CA SER A 22 -9.51 -6.87 -3.09
C SER A 22 -8.28 -6.00 -2.95
N PRO A 23 -7.79 -5.43 -4.06
CA PRO A 23 -6.52 -4.70 -4.01
C PRO A 23 -6.57 -3.49 -3.09
N ALA A 24 -7.69 -2.78 -3.06
CA ALA A 24 -7.80 -1.61 -2.20
C ALA A 24 -7.76 -2.00 -0.73
N PHE A 25 -8.48 -3.06 -0.36
CA PHE A 25 -8.52 -3.50 1.02
C PHE A 25 -7.15 -4.01 1.47
N ASP A 26 -6.53 -4.84 0.66
CA ASP A 26 -5.22 -5.38 1.03
C ASP A 26 -4.17 -4.28 1.08
N ALA A 27 -4.21 -3.34 0.14
CA ALA A 27 -3.26 -2.25 0.16
C ALA A 27 -3.39 -1.38 1.40
N ILE A 28 -4.64 -1.11 1.83
CA ILE A 28 -4.82 -0.28 3.02
C ILE A 28 -4.40 -1.03 4.29
N CYS A 29 -4.62 -2.35 4.33
CA CYS A 29 -4.17 -3.13 5.47
C CYS A 29 -2.66 -3.09 5.61
N LEU A 30 -1.94 -3.25 4.50
CA LEU A 30 -0.49 -3.19 4.53
C LEU A 30 0.00 -1.78 4.82
N PHE A 31 -0.70 -0.78 4.29
CA PHE A 31 -0.38 0.61 4.55
C PHE A 31 -0.50 0.91 6.05
N GLU A 32 -1.58 0.46 6.67
CA GLU A 32 -1.76 0.67 8.10
C GLU A 32 -0.65 0.02 8.91
N HIS A 33 -0.21 -1.15 8.47
CA HIS A 33 0.84 -1.86 9.17
C HIS A 33 2.17 -1.10 9.14
N VAL A 34 2.51 -0.54 7.99
CA VAL A 34 3.80 0.12 7.81
C VAL A 34 3.78 1.55 8.36
N PHE A 35 2.73 2.29 8.06
CA PHE A 35 2.68 3.71 8.38
C PHE A 35 1.89 4.03 9.65
N HIS A 36 1.21 3.05 10.21
CA HIS A 36 0.41 3.20 11.43
C HIS A 36 -0.67 4.28 11.26
N MET A 37 -1.25 4.32 10.06
CA MET A 37 -2.31 5.24 9.73
C MET A 37 -3.45 4.47 9.11
N ASN A 38 -4.68 4.83 9.50
CA ASN A 38 -5.83 4.18 8.90
C ASN A 38 -6.23 4.88 7.60
N ARG A 39 -7.28 4.37 6.96
CA ARG A 39 -7.72 4.92 5.69
C ARG A 39 -8.11 6.38 5.81
N GLN A 40 -8.75 6.76 6.91
CA GLN A 40 -9.18 8.11 7.13
C GLN A 40 -7.97 9.04 7.25
N ASP A 41 -6.95 8.62 7.96
CA ASP A 41 -5.71 9.39 8.08
C ASP A 41 -5.06 9.57 6.72
N LEU A 42 -5.07 8.53 5.89
CA LEU A 42 -4.52 8.63 4.56
C LEU A 42 -5.27 9.67 3.72
N MET A 43 -6.60 9.68 3.83
CA MET A 43 -7.39 10.64 3.08
C MET A 43 -7.14 12.07 3.54
N LEU A 44 -6.95 12.26 4.84
CA LEU A 44 -6.75 13.60 5.38
C LEU A 44 -5.33 14.13 5.18
N HIS A 45 -4.34 13.25 5.28
CA HIS A 45 -2.95 13.68 5.31
C HIS A 45 -2.07 13.06 4.23
N GLY A 46 -2.61 12.16 3.44
CA GLY A 46 -1.81 11.44 2.45
C GLY A 46 -1.19 12.34 1.39
N ASN A 47 -1.80 13.49 1.11
CA ASN A 47 -1.28 14.42 0.12
C ASN A 47 -0.19 15.31 0.66
N THR A 48 -0.09 15.45 1.98
CA THR A 48 0.87 16.35 2.58
C THR A 48 2.05 15.66 3.22
N LYS A 49 1.86 14.42 3.65
CA LYS A 49 2.94 13.68 4.30
C LYS A 49 3.69 12.83 3.28
N GLN A 50 4.98 12.72 3.49
CA GLN A 50 5.84 11.92 2.62
C GLN A 50 6.39 10.76 3.42
N ALA A 51 6.65 9.65 2.72
CA ALA A 51 7.21 8.48 3.37
C ALA A 51 8.72 8.56 3.37
N THR A 52 9.35 7.95 4.37
CA THR A 52 10.80 7.77 4.33
C THR A 52 11.11 6.66 3.35
N LEU A 53 12.36 6.60 2.92
CA LEU A 53 12.79 5.54 2.01
C LEU A 53 12.58 4.17 2.66
N GLU A 54 12.84 4.04 3.95
CA GLU A 54 12.65 2.79 4.64
C GLU A 54 11.19 2.36 4.64
N GLN A 55 10.30 3.29 4.92
CA GLN A 55 8.88 2.99 4.92
C GLN A 55 8.39 2.58 3.54
N GLU A 56 8.84 3.30 2.53
CA GLU A 56 8.44 2.99 1.17
C GLU A 56 8.92 1.61 0.77
N THR A 57 10.18 1.29 1.07
CA THR A 57 10.75 0.01 0.75
C THR A 57 9.99 -1.12 1.47
N GLU A 58 9.69 -0.93 2.73
CA GLU A 58 8.97 -1.94 3.49
C GLU A 58 7.56 -2.16 2.93
N PHE A 59 6.88 -1.08 2.62
CA PHE A 59 5.52 -1.17 2.09
C PHE A 59 5.51 -1.95 0.77
N PHE A 60 6.39 -1.60 -0.16
CA PHE A 60 6.40 -2.29 -1.45
C PHE A 60 6.89 -3.72 -1.35
N SER A 61 7.76 -4.01 -0.38
CA SER A 61 8.16 -5.39 -0.14
C SER A 61 6.95 -6.22 0.27
N LEU A 62 6.12 -5.69 1.17
CA LEU A 62 4.90 -6.39 1.60
C LEU A 62 3.89 -6.50 0.47
N ILE A 63 3.77 -5.45 -0.34
CA ILE A 63 2.88 -5.49 -1.50
C ILE A 63 3.30 -6.61 -2.45
N GLU A 64 4.59 -6.75 -2.70
CA GLU A 64 5.05 -7.80 -3.59
C GLU A 64 4.83 -9.18 -3.03
N GLN A 65 5.05 -9.36 -1.73
CA GLN A 65 4.78 -10.63 -1.10
C GLN A 65 3.31 -10.99 -1.22
N ARG A 66 2.44 -10.01 -1.02
CA ARG A 66 1.01 -10.25 -1.13
C ARG A 66 0.62 -10.57 -2.56
N ALA A 67 1.23 -9.90 -3.52
CA ALA A 67 0.94 -10.14 -4.94
C ALA A 67 1.34 -11.55 -5.36
N LYS A 68 2.43 -12.06 -4.79
CA LYS A 68 2.88 -13.40 -5.12
C LYS A 68 2.04 -14.49 -4.48
N LYS A 69 1.45 -14.20 -3.33
CA LYS A 69 0.63 -15.17 -2.65
C LYS A 69 -0.78 -15.12 -3.19
N ARG A 70 -0.97 -15.67 -4.34
CA ARG A 70 -2.27 -15.71 -4.89
C ARG A 70 -3.09 -16.75 -4.22
N PRO A 71 -4.37 -16.55 -4.01
CA PRO A 71 -5.23 -17.63 -3.57
C PRO A 71 -5.20 -18.67 -4.64
N LEU A 72 -5.18 -19.88 -4.24
CA LEU A 72 -5.15 -20.89 -5.17
C LEU A 72 -6.35 -21.01 -5.85
N GLN A 73 -6.27 -21.11 -7.00
CA GLN A 73 -7.40 -21.30 -7.60
C GLN A 73 -7.49 -22.51 -8.12
#